data_61aa3a611fedc2bc8771a977473c478e
#
_entry.id   61aa3a611fedc2bc8771a977473c478e
#
_cell.length_a   1.000
_cell.length_b   1.000
_cell.length_c   1.000
_cell.angle_alpha   90.00
_cell.angle_beta   90.00
_cell.angle_gamma   90.00
#
_symmetry.space_group_name_H-M   'P 1'
#
loop_
_entity.id
_entity.type
_entity.pdbx_description
1 polymer ?
#
loop_
_entity_poly.entity_id
_entity_poly.type
_entity_poly.pdbx_seq_one_letter_code
_entity_poly.pdbx_strand_id
1 'polypeptide(L)'
;MERLKNENYLEYVERVNQALLNHNINYQEWCSSIIGDSLYGDESLRRCSLFFNKFFNILKNEEISKLDKESLLKMEKIKSDSEIEKLKIRQKNLETQELYRWQSKNELFQDRIVEAINNLKPITPPKFDCINQVKTNSTALLCLSDFHAGSTYEIKGLYNEVVNKYDFDIMKARLWELLRKIEDDDLIYDDMVIAICGDCFENILRISSLQKLREPVIDTVIKFSEFMANWIIEVQQQLLIPINIVTIGGNHDNIRPLNAKNQLEGENLTKLVVEFLKLRLKDCTNIKVDDYTEVAVKTIRNVNIMFEHGEDKDLETTMSYFENLYNVTVNEIIAGHLHRPETLTVGISEFGDKQITRVGSICGIDPHAKKIRKSARPSAYFAIYDENNGKTWSRNYYL
;
A
#
# COMPACT_ATOMS: atom_id res chain seq x y z
N MET A 1 54.62 12.27 1.87
CA MET A 1 54.36 12.07 3.34
C MET A 1 55.66 11.77 4.05
N GLU A 2 55.94 12.39 5.22
CA GLU A 2 57.14 12.10 6.00
C GLU A 2 56.94 10.98 7.02
N ARG A 3 58.04 10.28 7.36
CA ARG A 3 58.02 9.19 8.36
C ARG A 3 57.95 9.78 9.78
N LEU A 4 57.02 9.21 10.59
CA LEU A 4 56.88 9.63 11.99
C LEU A 4 58.05 9.16 12.86
N LYS A 5 58.37 9.88 13.97
CA LYS A 5 59.56 9.62 14.80
C LYS A 5 59.67 8.20 15.40
N ASN A 6 58.56 7.53 15.62
CA ASN A 6 58.50 6.18 16.22
C ASN A 6 57.98 5.12 15.25
N GLU A 7 57.88 5.41 13.95
CA GLU A 7 57.36 4.54 12.92
C GLU A 7 58.54 3.76 12.29
N ASN A 8 58.43 2.42 12.22
CA ASN A 8 59.40 1.67 11.45
C ASN A 8 59.13 1.84 9.94
N TYR A 9 60.07 1.37 9.09
CA TYR A 9 59.95 1.64 7.65
C TYR A 9 58.77 0.87 7.02
N LEU A 10 58.43 -0.30 7.53
CA LEU A 10 57.29 -1.10 7.08
C LEU A 10 55.97 -0.41 7.41
N GLU A 11 55.79 0.10 8.62
CA GLU A 11 54.64 0.85 9.07
C GLU A 11 54.48 2.13 8.24
N TYR A 12 55.57 2.81 7.96
CA TYR A 12 55.58 3.99 7.10
C TYR A 12 55.08 3.68 5.68
N VAL A 13 55.62 2.63 5.04
CA VAL A 13 55.21 2.19 3.69
C VAL A 13 53.75 1.80 3.69
N GLU A 14 53.27 1.05 4.69
CA GLU A 14 51.90 0.65 4.81
C GLU A 14 50.93 1.87 4.92
N ARG A 15 51.29 2.86 5.75
CA ARG A 15 50.51 4.09 5.92
C ARG A 15 50.44 4.93 4.62
N VAL A 16 51.57 5.04 3.91
CA VAL A 16 51.61 5.76 2.61
C VAL A 16 50.79 4.99 1.54
N ASN A 17 50.86 3.67 1.52
CA ASN A 17 50.04 2.83 0.63
C ASN A 17 48.54 2.96 0.94
N GLN A 18 48.14 2.99 2.20
CA GLN A 18 46.75 3.21 2.62
C GLN A 18 46.26 4.62 2.22
N ALA A 19 47.10 5.63 2.33
CA ALA A 19 46.76 6.98 1.90
C ALA A 19 46.51 7.05 0.36
N LEU A 20 47.26 6.30 -0.44
CA LEU A 20 47.06 6.19 -1.87
C LEU A 20 45.73 5.43 -2.19
N LEU A 21 45.47 4.30 -1.53
CA LEU A 21 44.24 3.53 -1.71
C LEU A 21 43.00 4.30 -1.33
N ASN A 22 43.08 5.16 -0.32
CA ASN A 22 41.99 6.00 0.15
C ASN A 22 41.88 7.33 -0.64
N HIS A 23 42.65 7.51 -1.72
CA HIS A 23 42.70 8.72 -2.55
C HIS A 23 43.10 10.00 -1.77
N ASN A 24 43.81 9.87 -0.65
CA ASN A 24 44.31 10.97 0.14
C ASN A 24 45.61 11.57 -0.43
N ILE A 25 46.32 10.79 -1.25
CA ILE A 25 47.48 11.21 -2.00
C ILE A 25 47.42 10.67 -3.43
N ASN A 26 48.07 11.34 -4.38
CA ASN A 26 48.17 10.88 -5.76
C ASN A 26 49.42 9.99 -5.97
N TYR A 27 49.57 9.42 -7.18
CA TYR A 27 50.71 8.53 -7.51
C TYR A 27 52.04 9.23 -7.47
N GLN A 28 52.13 10.53 -7.74
CA GLN A 28 53.36 11.32 -7.67
C GLN A 28 53.77 11.54 -6.21
N GLU A 29 52.83 11.88 -5.35
CA GLU A 29 53.08 12.06 -3.91
C GLU A 29 53.45 10.71 -3.25
N TRP A 30 52.85 9.60 -3.67
CA TRP A 30 53.20 8.27 -3.23
C TRP A 30 54.65 7.95 -3.61
N CYS A 31 55.01 8.17 -4.88
CA CYS A 31 56.33 7.88 -5.41
C CYS A 31 57.41 8.73 -4.72
N SER A 32 57.16 10.02 -4.52
CA SER A 32 58.08 10.91 -3.79
C SER A 32 58.25 10.49 -2.35
N SER A 33 57.21 9.91 -1.71
CA SER A 33 57.28 9.46 -0.31
C SER A 33 58.06 8.16 -0.15
N ILE A 34 57.94 7.19 -1.08
CA ILE A 34 58.48 5.81 -0.97
C ILE A 34 59.82 5.70 -1.69
N ILE A 35 59.98 6.25 -2.88
CA ILE A 35 61.08 5.98 -3.81
C ILE A 35 61.99 7.21 -3.93
N GLY A 36 61.50 8.45 -3.63
CA GLY A 36 62.22 9.69 -3.81
C GLY A 36 61.66 10.52 -4.97
N ASP A 37 62.42 10.88 -5.97
CA ASP A 37 61.96 11.69 -7.10
C ASP A 37 61.17 10.90 -8.14
N SER A 38 60.08 11.48 -8.70
CA SER A 38 59.32 10.93 -9.80
C SER A 38 59.55 11.74 -11.10
N LEU A 39 60.26 11.12 -12.01
CA LEU A 39 60.48 11.63 -13.38
C LEU A 39 59.50 11.08 -14.44
N TYR A 40 58.47 10.32 -14.01
CA TYR A 40 57.61 9.53 -14.90
C TYR A 40 56.18 10.06 -14.90
N GLY A 41 55.45 9.83 -16.00
CA GLY A 41 54.03 10.14 -16.09
C GLY A 41 53.15 9.23 -15.22
N ASP A 42 51.91 9.66 -14.97
CA ASP A 42 50.98 9.03 -14.05
C ASP A 42 50.72 7.52 -14.27
N GLU A 43 50.66 7.06 -15.53
CA GLU A 43 50.46 5.62 -15.83
C GLU A 43 51.68 4.77 -15.46
N SER A 44 52.88 5.29 -15.62
CA SER A 44 54.11 4.61 -15.19
C SER A 44 54.20 4.53 -13.69
N LEU A 45 53.83 5.58 -12.97
CA LEU A 45 53.78 5.61 -11.53
C LEU A 45 52.71 4.69 -10.96
N ARG A 46 51.56 4.59 -11.61
CA ARG A 46 50.52 3.63 -11.28
C ARG A 46 51.01 2.19 -11.39
N ARG A 47 51.73 1.84 -12.46
CA ARG A 47 52.33 0.49 -12.64
C ARG A 47 53.38 0.19 -11.60
N CYS A 48 54.21 1.17 -11.26
CA CYS A 48 55.19 1.06 -10.21
C CYS A 48 54.55 0.81 -8.84
N SER A 49 53.48 1.55 -8.52
CA SER A 49 52.77 1.35 -7.24
C SER A 49 52.14 -0.03 -7.15
N LEU A 50 51.53 -0.54 -8.24
CA LEU A 50 50.95 -1.87 -8.29
C LEU A 50 52.01 -2.98 -8.14
N PHE A 51 53.15 -2.84 -8.82
CA PHE A 51 54.26 -3.78 -8.68
C PHE A 51 54.83 -3.77 -7.27
N PHE A 52 55.09 -2.58 -6.71
CA PHE A 52 55.61 -2.41 -5.36
C PHE A 52 54.64 -3.00 -4.32
N ASN A 53 53.35 -2.75 -4.42
CA ASN A 53 52.37 -3.32 -3.51
C ASN A 53 52.29 -4.85 -3.58
N LYS A 54 52.43 -5.47 -4.78
CA LYS A 54 52.53 -6.93 -4.93
C LYS A 54 53.78 -7.47 -4.26
N PHE A 55 54.92 -6.86 -4.50
CA PHE A 55 56.18 -7.27 -3.90
C PHE A 55 56.19 -7.10 -2.39
N PHE A 56 55.68 -5.98 -1.90
CA PHE A 56 55.55 -5.72 -0.46
C PHE A 56 54.63 -6.77 0.23
N ASN A 57 53.52 -7.14 -0.41
CA ASN A 57 52.63 -8.18 0.11
C ASN A 57 53.30 -9.55 0.13
N ILE A 58 54.17 -9.86 -0.82
CA ILE A 58 54.96 -11.12 -0.81
C ILE A 58 55.90 -11.14 0.39
N LEU A 59 56.66 -10.05 0.60
CA LEU A 59 57.58 -9.93 1.76
C LEU A 59 56.83 -9.98 3.09
N LYS A 60 55.69 -9.36 3.18
CA LYS A 60 54.83 -9.39 4.37
C LYS A 60 54.31 -10.79 4.66
N ASN A 61 53.92 -11.54 3.62
CA ASN A 61 53.50 -12.93 3.76
C ASN A 61 54.63 -13.88 4.17
N GLU A 62 55.85 -13.63 3.69
CA GLU A 62 57.03 -14.37 4.16
C GLU A 62 57.32 -14.10 5.64
N GLU A 63 57.22 -12.85 6.11
CA GLU A 63 57.39 -12.54 7.54
C GLU A 63 56.25 -13.16 8.38
N ILE A 64 55.01 -13.13 7.90
CA ILE A 64 53.86 -13.77 8.55
C ILE A 64 54.06 -15.29 8.65
N SER A 65 54.66 -15.93 7.63
CA SER A 65 54.92 -17.39 7.63
C SER A 65 55.95 -17.83 8.68
N LYS A 66 56.74 -16.92 9.23
CA LYS A 66 57.69 -17.18 10.31
C LYS A 66 57.07 -17.12 11.71
N LEU A 67 55.82 -16.68 11.83
CA LEU A 67 55.09 -16.65 13.10
C LEU A 67 54.70 -18.04 13.57
N ASP A 68 54.62 -18.22 14.88
CA ASP A 68 54.14 -19.45 15.48
C ASP A 68 52.66 -19.71 15.14
N LYS A 69 52.25 -20.98 15.20
CA LYS A 69 50.89 -21.41 14.78
C LYS A 69 49.75 -20.72 15.54
N GLU A 70 49.98 -20.35 16.81
CA GLU A 70 48.98 -19.66 17.64
C GLU A 70 48.80 -18.21 17.22
N SER A 71 49.89 -17.53 16.90
CA SER A 71 49.88 -16.15 16.39
C SER A 71 49.24 -16.06 15.00
N LEU A 72 49.45 -17.02 14.11
CA LEU A 72 48.81 -17.13 12.81
C LEU A 72 47.27 -17.29 12.95
N LEU A 73 46.83 -18.19 13.83
CA LEU A 73 45.40 -18.38 14.10
C LEU A 73 44.73 -17.12 14.67
N LYS A 74 45.40 -16.39 15.55
CA LYS A 74 44.90 -15.10 16.09
C LYS A 74 44.80 -14.07 14.99
N MET A 75 45.74 -13.95 14.09
CA MET A 75 45.71 -13.02 12.95
C MET A 75 44.59 -13.36 11.95
N GLU A 76 44.42 -14.65 11.62
CA GLU A 76 43.32 -15.09 10.75
C GLU A 76 41.95 -14.76 11.35
N LYS A 77 41.79 -14.98 12.66
CA LYS A 77 40.55 -14.63 13.35
C LYS A 77 40.27 -13.13 13.31
N ILE A 78 41.24 -12.27 13.62
CA ILE A 78 41.12 -10.82 13.57
C ILE A 78 40.77 -10.34 12.14
N LYS A 79 41.39 -10.95 11.11
CA LYS A 79 41.13 -10.66 9.72
C LYS A 79 39.68 -11.01 9.33
N SER A 80 39.22 -12.21 9.73
CA SER A 80 37.84 -12.68 9.51
C SER A 80 36.83 -11.79 10.20
N ASP A 81 37.04 -11.43 11.47
CA ASP A 81 36.17 -10.56 12.24
C ASP A 81 36.07 -9.16 11.61
N SER A 82 37.20 -8.61 11.13
CA SER A 82 37.24 -7.32 10.42
C SER A 82 36.49 -7.35 9.08
N GLU A 83 36.58 -8.45 8.32
CA GLU A 83 35.83 -8.63 7.07
C GLU A 83 34.32 -8.74 7.33
N ILE A 84 33.93 -9.47 8.36
CA ILE A 84 32.51 -9.56 8.78
C ILE A 84 31.98 -8.19 9.19
N GLU A 85 32.74 -7.41 9.94
CA GLU A 85 32.34 -6.06 10.35
C GLU A 85 32.19 -5.12 9.16
N LYS A 86 33.13 -5.15 8.20
CA LYS A 86 33.01 -4.40 6.93
C LYS A 86 31.75 -4.77 6.14
N LEU A 87 31.41 -6.06 6.08
CA LEU A 87 30.20 -6.52 5.42
C LEU A 87 28.93 -6.02 6.13
N LYS A 88 28.90 -6.05 7.48
CA LYS A 88 27.80 -5.49 8.28
C LYS A 88 27.59 -4.00 8.04
N ILE A 89 28.69 -3.22 8.03
CA ILE A 89 28.63 -1.78 7.76
C ILE A 89 28.11 -1.54 6.33
N ARG A 90 28.60 -2.28 5.35
CA ARG A 90 28.13 -2.17 3.96
C ARG A 90 26.65 -2.49 3.83
N GLN A 91 26.19 -3.56 4.48
CA GLN A 91 24.78 -3.94 4.52
C GLN A 91 23.91 -2.80 5.11
N LYS A 92 24.30 -2.29 6.27
CA LYS A 92 23.61 -1.19 6.94
C LYS A 92 23.55 0.07 6.08
N ASN A 93 24.63 0.42 5.37
CA ASN A 93 24.65 1.57 4.47
C ASN A 93 23.71 1.37 3.27
N LEU A 94 23.61 0.16 2.71
CA LEU A 94 22.68 -0.17 1.63
C LEU A 94 21.23 -0.02 2.10
N GLU A 95 20.88 -0.57 3.25
CA GLU A 95 19.56 -0.46 3.87
C GLU A 95 19.18 1.00 4.12
N THR A 96 20.13 1.79 4.64
CA THR A 96 19.93 3.24 4.87
C THR A 96 19.71 3.99 3.56
N GLN A 97 20.47 3.69 2.51
CA GLN A 97 20.28 4.31 1.18
C GLN A 97 18.94 3.93 0.55
N GLU A 98 18.51 2.68 0.71
CA GLU A 98 17.19 2.23 0.24
C GLU A 98 16.06 2.97 0.97
N LEU A 99 16.19 3.14 2.30
CA LEU A 99 15.23 3.89 3.10
C LEU A 99 15.14 5.37 2.65
N TYR A 100 16.26 6.05 2.44
CA TYR A 100 16.25 7.44 1.95
C TYR A 100 15.68 7.56 0.54
N ARG A 101 15.98 6.62 -0.36
CA ARG A 101 15.39 6.59 -1.69
C ARG A 101 13.88 6.40 -1.65
N TRP A 102 13.41 5.56 -0.72
CA TRP A 102 11.98 5.34 -0.52
C TRP A 102 11.31 6.60 0.05
N GLN A 103 11.89 7.24 1.07
CA GLN A 103 11.36 8.51 1.63
C GLN A 103 11.26 9.59 0.56
N SER A 104 12.31 9.82 -0.22
CA SER A 104 12.29 10.82 -1.30
C SER A 104 11.25 10.50 -2.38
N LYS A 105 11.03 9.23 -2.71
CA LYS A 105 9.97 8.83 -3.65
C LYS A 105 8.58 9.10 -3.06
N ASN A 106 8.41 8.88 -1.76
CA ASN A 106 7.15 9.10 -1.07
C ASN A 106 6.81 10.60 -0.99
N GLU A 107 7.79 11.45 -0.71
CA GLU A 107 7.63 12.92 -0.77
C GLU A 107 7.23 13.39 -2.18
N LEU A 108 7.93 12.95 -3.23
CA LEU A 108 7.57 13.26 -4.61
C LEU A 108 6.17 12.75 -4.99
N PHE A 109 5.74 11.65 -4.40
CA PHE A 109 4.41 11.10 -4.58
C PHE A 109 3.35 12.01 -3.96
N GLN A 110 3.56 12.44 -2.72
CA GLN A 110 2.67 13.36 -2.02
C GLN A 110 2.56 14.69 -2.76
N ASP A 111 3.68 15.26 -3.20
CA ASP A 111 3.70 16.52 -3.94
C ASP A 111 2.90 16.44 -5.24
N ARG A 112 3.00 15.36 -5.99
CA ARG A 112 2.22 15.14 -7.21
C ARG A 112 0.72 15.02 -6.94
N ILE A 113 0.32 14.37 -5.85
CA ILE A 113 -1.10 14.29 -5.45
C ILE A 113 -1.61 15.68 -5.09
N VAL A 114 -0.88 16.42 -4.27
CA VAL A 114 -1.26 17.80 -3.88
C VAL A 114 -1.36 18.70 -5.11
N GLU A 115 -0.40 18.64 -6.03
CA GLU A 115 -0.43 19.40 -7.28
C GLU A 115 -1.63 19.00 -8.15
N ALA A 116 -1.91 17.70 -8.29
CA ALA A 116 -3.06 17.22 -9.05
C ALA A 116 -4.39 17.68 -8.43
N ILE A 117 -4.53 17.61 -7.11
CA ILE A 117 -5.73 18.11 -6.38
C ILE A 117 -5.91 19.60 -6.61
N ASN A 118 -4.84 20.39 -6.52
CA ASN A 118 -4.90 21.84 -6.71
C ASN A 118 -5.27 22.24 -8.16
N ASN A 119 -4.96 21.40 -9.13
CA ASN A 119 -5.29 21.62 -10.55
C ASN A 119 -6.70 21.15 -10.93
N LEU A 120 -7.44 20.50 -10.04
CA LEU A 120 -8.81 20.09 -10.31
C LEU A 120 -9.76 21.29 -10.32
N LYS A 121 -10.73 21.25 -11.24
CA LYS A 121 -11.79 22.28 -11.27
C LYS A 121 -12.57 22.27 -9.96
N PRO A 122 -12.93 23.43 -9.42
CA PRO A 122 -13.82 23.50 -8.26
C PRO A 122 -15.11 22.72 -8.50
N ILE A 123 -15.52 21.91 -7.53
CA ILE A 123 -16.85 21.31 -7.54
C ILE A 123 -17.84 22.41 -7.14
N THR A 124 -18.92 22.56 -7.89
CA THR A 124 -20.06 23.38 -7.49
C THR A 124 -20.94 22.51 -6.61
N PRO A 125 -21.06 22.82 -5.30
CA PRO A 125 -21.93 22.05 -4.42
C PRO A 125 -23.38 22.11 -4.93
N PRO A 126 -24.09 20.98 -4.93
CA PRO A 126 -25.52 21.02 -5.25
C PRO A 126 -26.27 21.90 -4.27
N LYS A 127 -27.09 22.83 -4.79
CA LYS A 127 -27.99 23.63 -4.00
C LYS A 127 -29.36 22.95 -4.04
N PHE A 128 -29.65 22.15 -3.05
CA PHE A 128 -31.00 21.65 -2.86
C PHE A 128 -31.35 21.61 -1.38
N ASP A 129 -32.56 21.99 -1.04
CA ASP A 129 -33.11 21.71 0.26
C ASP A 129 -33.55 20.25 0.28
N CYS A 130 -33.16 19.52 1.32
CA CYS A 130 -33.68 18.17 1.53
C CYS A 130 -35.20 18.25 1.51
N ILE A 131 -35.84 17.58 0.56
CA ILE A 131 -37.30 17.53 0.51
C ILE A 131 -37.75 16.97 1.86
N ASN A 132 -38.76 17.61 2.48
CA ASN A 132 -39.40 17.10 3.69
C ASN A 132 -40.07 15.75 3.39
N GLN A 133 -39.29 14.70 3.32
CA GLN A 133 -39.77 13.33 3.21
C GLN A 133 -40.40 12.91 4.55
N VAL A 134 -41.42 12.08 4.48
CA VAL A 134 -41.93 11.39 5.66
C VAL A 134 -40.78 10.66 6.32
N LYS A 135 -40.44 10.99 7.58
CA LYS A 135 -39.38 10.30 8.33
C LYS A 135 -39.76 8.85 8.49
N THR A 136 -38.92 7.97 7.99
CA THR A 136 -39.12 6.51 8.05
C THR A 136 -38.36 5.89 9.21
N ASN A 137 -37.49 6.64 9.91
CA ASN A 137 -36.55 6.17 10.91
C ASN A 137 -35.68 5.01 10.40
N SER A 138 -35.37 5.05 9.12
CA SER A 138 -34.53 4.04 8.47
C SER A 138 -33.33 4.68 7.77
N THR A 139 -32.25 3.91 7.72
CA THR A 139 -30.98 4.29 7.08
C THR A 139 -30.60 3.21 6.05
N ALA A 140 -30.29 3.62 4.83
CA ALA A 140 -29.71 2.75 3.84
C ALA A 140 -28.22 2.56 4.08
N LEU A 141 -27.71 1.38 3.80
CA LEU A 141 -26.29 1.05 3.78
C LEU A 141 -25.94 0.50 2.39
N LEU A 142 -25.06 1.18 1.69
CA LEU A 142 -24.49 0.74 0.43
C LEU A 142 -23.04 0.33 0.65
N CYS A 143 -22.70 -0.93 0.41
CA CYS A 143 -21.33 -1.44 0.55
C CYS A 143 -20.73 -1.72 -0.84
N LEU A 144 -19.57 -1.12 -1.07
CA LEU A 144 -18.76 -1.24 -2.28
C LEU A 144 -17.39 -1.82 -1.88
N SER A 145 -16.90 -2.82 -2.60
CA SER A 145 -15.62 -3.45 -2.30
C SER A 145 -14.90 -3.90 -3.56
N ASP A 146 -13.61 -4.12 -3.45
CA ASP A 146 -12.81 -4.79 -4.47
C ASP A 146 -12.96 -4.17 -5.87
N PHE A 147 -12.67 -2.86 -5.94
CA PHE A 147 -12.70 -2.11 -7.19
C PHE A 147 -11.52 -2.48 -8.07
N HIS A 148 -10.33 -2.71 -7.48
CA HIS A 148 -9.09 -2.94 -8.21
C HIS A 148 -8.90 -1.96 -9.37
N ALA A 149 -9.16 -0.68 -9.12
CA ALA A 149 -8.97 0.38 -10.11
C ALA A 149 -7.55 0.36 -10.67
N GLY A 150 -7.41 0.56 -11.98
CA GLY A 150 -6.15 0.42 -12.69
C GLY A 150 -5.90 -0.97 -13.29
N SER A 151 -6.63 -2.02 -12.83
CA SER A 151 -6.60 -3.33 -13.47
C SER A 151 -7.26 -3.30 -14.84
N THR A 152 -6.63 -4.02 -15.80
CA THR A 152 -7.24 -4.28 -17.12
C THR A 152 -7.07 -5.74 -17.47
N TYR A 153 -8.19 -6.42 -17.73
CA TYR A 153 -8.18 -7.83 -18.10
C TYR A 153 -9.47 -8.26 -18.81
N GLU A 154 -9.38 -9.40 -19.49
CA GLU A 154 -10.51 -10.10 -20.11
C GLU A 154 -10.48 -11.57 -19.70
N ILE A 155 -11.59 -12.09 -19.19
CA ILE A 155 -11.75 -13.49 -18.81
C ILE A 155 -12.61 -14.18 -19.86
N LYS A 156 -12.06 -15.20 -20.48
CA LYS A 156 -12.74 -16.01 -21.47
C LYS A 156 -13.23 -17.31 -20.86
N GLY A 157 -14.42 -17.74 -21.28
CA GLY A 157 -15.03 -19.01 -20.95
C GLY A 157 -14.53 -20.15 -21.83
N LEU A 158 -15.25 -21.27 -21.76
CA LEU A 158 -14.87 -22.52 -22.45
C LEU A 158 -14.97 -22.43 -23.97
N TYR A 159 -15.90 -21.64 -24.48
CA TYR A 159 -16.13 -21.46 -25.92
C TYR A 159 -15.57 -20.12 -26.44
N ASN A 160 -14.59 -19.56 -25.71
CA ASN A 160 -13.93 -18.29 -26.03
C ASN A 160 -14.84 -17.05 -25.92
N GLU A 161 -16.02 -17.19 -25.36
CA GLU A 161 -16.91 -16.09 -24.99
C GLU A 161 -16.30 -15.23 -23.89
N VAL A 162 -16.59 -13.93 -23.88
CA VAL A 162 -16.14 -13.02 -22.82
C VAL A 162 -17.06 -13.20 -21.61
N VAL A 163 -16.52 -13.77 -20.53
CA VAL A 163 -17.24 -13.96 -19.26
C VAL A 163 -17.17 -12.69 -18.40
N ASN A 164 -16.04 -12.03 -18.38
CA ASN A 164 -15.84 -10.74 -17.72
C ASN A 164 -14.78 -9.94 -18.46
N LYS A 165 -15.05 -8.66 -18.66
CA LYS A 165 -14.08 -7.67 -19.08
C LYS A 165 -14.04 -6.57 -18.03
N TYR A 166 -12.85 -6.06 -17.75
CA TYR A 166 -12.66 -5.06 -16.73
C TYR A 166 -11.58 -4.07 -17.10
N ASP A 167 -11.88 -2.80 -16.93
CA ASP A 167 -11.01 -1.64 -17.00
C ASP A 167 -11.67 -0.49 -16.22
N PHE A 168 -11.02 0.66 -16.18
CA PHE A 168 -11.51 1.81 -15.44
C PHE A 168 -12.86 2.35 -15.98
N ASP A 169 -13.10 2.30 -17.27
CA ASP A 169 -14.36 2.76 -17.87
C ASP A 169 -15.52 1.80 -17.56
N ILE A 170 -15.26 0.48 -17.55
CA ILE A 170 -16.22 -0.52 -17.13
C ILE A 170 -16.56 -0.36 -15.64
N MET A 171 -15.56 -0.07 -14.79
CA MET A 171 -15.80 0.23 -13.38
C MET A 171 -16.78 1.41 -13.22
N LYS A 172 -16.52 2.50 -13.93
CA LYS A 172 -17.41 3.67 -13.93
C LYS A 172 -18.82 3.32 -14.40
N ALA A 173 -18.92 2.58 -15.52
CA ALA A 173 -20.22 2.17 -16.06
C ALA A 173 -21.01 1.33 -15.06
N ARG A 174 -20.39 0.41 -14.33
CA ARG A 174 -21.00 -0.39 -13.27
C ARG A 174 -21.53 0.47 -12.13
N LEU A 175 -20.79 1.48 -11.69
CA LEU A 175 -21.25 2.37 -10.63
C LEU A 175 -22.42 3.26 -11.07
N TRP A 176 -22.45 3.72 -12.32
CA TRP A 176 -23.60 4.41 -12.87
C TRP A 176 -24.82 3.50 -13.02
N GLU A 177 -24.62 2.25 -13.44
CA GLU A 177 -25.68 1.25 -13.49
C GLU A 177 -26.23 0.92 -12.09
N LEU A 178 -25.33 0.87 -11.08
CA LEU A 178 -25.73 0.65 -9.68
C LEU A 178 -26.66 1.79 -9.20
N LEU A 179 -26.27 3.05 -9.41
CA LEU A 179 -27.11 4.19 -9.02
C LEU A 179 -28.50 4.09 -9.65
N ARG A 180 -28.59 3.86 -10.97
CA ARG A 180 -29.86 3.69 -11.66
C ARG A 180 -30.70 2.55 -11.07
N LYS A 181 -30.08 1.42 -10.71
CA LYS A 181 -30.80 0.28 -10.09
C LYS A 181 -31.31 0.61 -8.69
N ILE A 182 -30.59 1.43 -7.92
CA ILE A 182 -31.03 1.91 -6.60
C ILE A 182 -32.23 2.86 -6.76
N GLU A 183 -32.20 3.75 -7.75
CA GLU A 183 -33.34 4.63 -8.08
C GLU A 183 -34.56 3.85 -8.54
N ASP A 184 -34.38 2.88 -9.44
CA ASP A 184 -35.46 2.04 -9.98
C ASP A 184 -36.20 1.21 -8.89
N ASP A 185 -35.55 0.90 -7.76
CA ASP A 185 -36.19 0.16 -6.65
C ASP A 185 -37.12 1.04 -5.79
N ASP A 186 -37.09 2.37 -5.94
CA ASP A 186 -37.96 3.35 -5.27
C ASP A 186 -38.11 3.13 -3.75
N LEU A 187 -37.01 2.77 -3.08
CA LEU A 187 -36.98 2.48 -1.65
C LEU A 187 -36.89 3.79 -0.86
N ILE A 188 -37.60 3.85 0.28
CA ILE A 188 -37.67 5.06 1.10
C ILE A 188 -36.82 4.88 2.36
N TYR A 189 -35.92 5.81 2.62
CA TYR A 189 -35.04 5.90 3.81
C TYR A 189 -34.62 7.36 4.04
N ASP A 190 -34.24 7.70 5.27
CA ASP A 190 -33.98 9.08 5.68
C ASP A 190 -32.56 9.53 5.30
N ASP A 191 -31.60 8.63 5.34
CA ASP A 191 -30.19 8.88 5.08
C ASP A 191 -29.48 7.61 4.58
N MET A 192 -28.24 7.75 4.11
CA MET A 192 -27.45 6.64 3.60
C MET A 192 -26.04 6.64 4.15
N VAL A 193 -25.55 5.46 4.49
CA VAL A 193 -24.12 5.20 4.69
C VAL A 193 -23.57 4.52 3.44
N ILE A 194 -22.52 5.08 2.84
CA ILE A 194 -21.74 4.43 1.79
C ILE A 194 -20.46 3.88 2.42
N ALA A 195 -20.29 2.58 2.45
CA ALA A 195 -19.12 1.91 2.96
C ALA A 195 -18.24 1.42 1.81
N ILE A 196 -16.99 1.90 1.76
CA ILE A 196 -15.95 1.43 0.83
C ILE A 196 -15.08 0.45 1.61
N CYS A 197 -15.23 -0.85 1.30
CA CYS A 197 -14.69 -1.96 2.09
C CYS A 197 -13.35 -2.48 1.55
N GLY A 198 -12.46 -1.58 1.12
CA GLY A 198 -11.08 -1.89 0.72
C GLY A 198 -10.91 -2.34 -0.72
N ASP A 199 -9.64 -2.58 -1.07
CA ASP A 199 -9.14 -2.94 -2.40
C ASP A 199 -9.63 -1.98 -3.50
N CYS A 200 -9.43 -0.67 -3.21
CA CYS A 200 -9.74 0.38 -4.17
C CYS A 200 -8.88 0.28 -5.43
N PHE A 201 -7.62 -0.19 -5.30
CA PHE A 201 -6.65 -0.17 -6.38
C PHE A 201 -6.04 -1.54 -6.67
N GLU A 202 -5.68 -1.79 -7.93
CA GLU A 202 -4.63 -2.76 -8.25
C GLU A 202 -3.28 -2.07 -8.06
N ASN A 203 -2.48 -2.54 -7.11
CA ASN A 203 -1.19 -1.94 -6.76
C ASN A 203 -0.02 -2.84 -7.19
N ILE A 204 1.21 -2.33 -7.07
CA ILE A 204 2.45 -3.06 -7.41
C ILE A 204 2.80 -4.04 -6.28
N LEU A 205 1.94 -5.01 -6.02
CA LEU A 205 2.16 -6.03 -4.98
C LEU A 205 3.02 -7.19 -5.48
N ARG A 206 2.88 -7.56 -6.75
CA ARG A 206 3.50 -8.72 -7.39
C ARG A 206 3.76 -8.43 -8.86
N ILE A 207 4.65 -9.19 -9.48
CA ILE A 207 4.91 -9.11 -10.93
C ILE A 207 3.62 -9.33 -11.75
N SER A 208 2.71 -10.20 -11.27
CA SER A 208 1.43 -10.43 -11.92
C SER A 208 0.48 -9.22 -11.85
N SER A 209 0.58 -8.39 -10.83
CA SER A 209 -0.16 -7.13 -10.72
C SER A 209 0.35 -6.11 -11.73
N LEU A 210 1.69 -6.01 -11.90
CA LEU A 210 2.29 -5.14 -12.92
C LEU A 210 1.78 -5.42 -14.35
N GLN A 211 1.48 -6.68 -14.67
CA GLN A 211 0.96 -7.07 -15.99
C GLN A 211 -0.48 -6.60 -16.23
N LYS A 212 -1.25 -6.34 -15.18
CA LYS A 212 -2.63 -5.86 -15.27
C LYS A 212 -2.71 -4.33 -15.35
N LEU A 213 -1.70 -3.62 -14.81
CA LEU A 213 -1.70 -2.16 -14.75
C LEU A 213 -1.49 -1.56 -16.15
N ARG A 214 -2.35 -0.61 -16.52
CA ARG A 214 -2.23 0.19 -17.76
C ARG A 214 -1.66 1.57 -17.53
N GLU A 215 -1.82 2.07 -16.30
CA GLU A 215 -1.42 3.41 -15.90
C GLU A 215 -0.60 3.35 -14.60
N PRO A 216 0.20 4.39 -14.30
CA PRO A 216 0.85 4.53 -13.00
C PRO A 216 -0.18 4.53 -11.88
N VAL A 217 0.17 3.90 -10.74
CA VAL A 217 -0.73 3.80 -9.57
C VAL A 217 -1.17 5.18 -9.08
N ILE A 218 -0.26 6.16 -9.11
CA ILE A 218 -0.57 7.55 -8.70
C ILE A 218 -1.70 8.16 -9.54
N ASP A 219 -1.60 8.03 -10.87
CA ASP A 219 -2.60 8.57 -11.78
C ASP A 219 -3.95 7.87 -11.58
N THR A 220 -3.91 6.57 -11.28
CA THR A 220 -5.10 5.79 -10.94
C THR A 220 -5.74 6.26 -9.64
N VAL A 221 -4.96 6.54 -8.57
CA VAL A 221 -5.47 7.06 -7.29
C VAL A 221 -6.19 8.38 -7.50
N ILE A 222 -5.58 9.32 -8.26
CA ILE A 222 -6.18 10.62 -8.54
C ILE A 222 -7.48 10.46 -9.33
N LYS A 223 -7.47 9.70 -10.42
CA LYS A 223 -8.65 9.47 -11.27
C LYS A 223 -9.78 8.79 -10.51
N PHE A 224 -9.46 7.79 -9.70
CA PHE A 224 -10.45 7.07 -8.89
C PHE A 224 -11.08 7.99 -7.85
N SER A 225 -10.27 8.73 -7.10
CA SER A 225 -10.75 9.63 -6.06
C SER A 225 -11.63 10.75 -6.63
N GLU A 226 -11.25 11.33 -7.77
CA GLU A 226 -12.04 12.34 -8.45
C GLU A 226 -13.35 11.76 -9.00
N PHE A 227 -13.32 10.58 -9.58
CA PHE A 227 -14.52 9.90 -10.04
C PHE A 227 -15.45 9.58 -8.87
N MET A 228 -14.94 9.05 -7.76
CA MET A 228 -15.77 8.75 -6.57
C MET A 228 -16.40 9.99 -5.98
N ALA A 229 -15.64 11.10 -5.89
CA ALA A 229 -16.21 12.38 -5.41
C ALA A 229 -17.41 12.83 -6.28
N ASN A 230 -17.25 12.80 -7.60
CA ASN A 230 -18.31 13.18 -8.53
C ASN A 230 -19.50 12.22 -8.48
N TRP A 231 -19.24 10.91 -8.39
CA TRP A 231 -20.28 9.89 -8.29
C TRP A 231 -21.09 10.02 -6.99
N ILE A 232 -20.43 10.27 -5.85
CA ILE A 232 -21.11 10.50 -4.56
C ILE A 232 -21.99 11.74 -4.60
N ILE A 233 -21.53 12.82 -5.24
CA ILE A 233 -22.35 14.02 -5.44
C ILE A 233 -23.60 13.70 -6.25
N GLU A 234 -23.45 12.95 -7.32
CA GLU A 234 -24.58 12.54 -8.16
C GLU A 234 -25.56 11.64 -7.39
N VAL A 235 -25.05 10.67 -6.60
CA VAL A 235 -25.90 9.87 -5.70
C VAL A 235 -26.72 10.76 -4.78
N GLN A 236 -26.10 11.78 -4.18
CA GLN A 236 -26.81 12.70 -3.32
C GLN A 236 -27.85 13.54 -4.08
N GLN A 237 -27.50 14.01 -5.29
CA GLN A 237 -28.41 14.81 -6.13
C GLN A 237 -29.64 14.04 -6.57
N GLN A 238 -29.48 12.75 -6.89
CA GLN A 238 -30.59 11.92 -7.35
C GLN A 238 -31.47 11.46 -6.18
N LEU A 239 -30.86 11.08 -5.06
CA LEU A 239 -31.61 10.53 -3.92
C LEU A 239 -32.09 11.59 -2.93
N LEU A 240 -31.56 12.82 -2.99
CA LEU A 240 -31.92 13.98 -2.13
C LEU A 240 -31.88 13.70 -0.63
N ILE A 241 -30.91 12.89 -0.18
CA ILE A 241 -30.73 12.47 1.21
C ILE A 241 -29.31 12.80 1.71
N PRO A 242 -29.11 12.94 3.04
CA PRO A 242 -27.77 13.00 3.62
C PRO A 242 -27.00 11.70 3.40
N ILE A 243 -25.69 11.83 3.14
CA ILE A 243 -24.78 10.70 2.93
C ILE A 243 -23.63 10.77 3.92
N ASN A 244 -23.32 9.64 4.58
CA ASN A 244 -22.11 9.46 5.35
C ASN A 244 -21.21 8.41 4.67
N ILE A 245 -19.93 8.71 4.51
CA ILE A 245 -18.97 7.83 3.85
C ILE A 245 -18.04 7.24 4.91
N VAL A 246 -17.98 5.92 4.95
CA VAL A 246 -17.04 5.13 5.75
C VAL A 246 -16.09 4.43 4.79
N THR A 247 -14.78 4.54 5.02
CA THR A 247 -13.79 3.93 4.13
C THR A 247 -12.74 3.20 4.96
N ILE A 248 -12.51 1.95 4.62
CA ILE A 248 -11.44 1.12 5.17
C ILE A 248 -10.48 0.71 4.05
N GLY A 249 -9.25 0.37 4.39
CA GLY A 249 -8.26 -0.11 3.43
C GLY A 249 -8.34 -1.60 3.18
N GLY A 250 -7.88 -2.03 2.01
CA GLY A 250 -7.71 -3.43 1.67
C GLY A 250 -6.23 -3.81 1.52
N ASN A 251 -5.96 -5.09 1.35
CA ASN A 251 -4.59 -5.59 1.21
C ASN A 251 -3.91 -5.17 -0.10
N HIS A 252 -4.67 -4.89 -1.15
CA HIS A 252 -4.15 -4.33 -2.40
C HIS A 252 -3.85 -2.83 -2.32
N ASP A 253 -4.41 -2.12 -1.35
CA ASP A 253 -4.16 -0.70 -1.12
C ASP A 253 -2.89 -0.44 -0.29
N ASN A 254 -2.31 -1.47 0.33
CA ASN A 254 -1.12 -1.37 1.16
C ASN A 254 0.13 -1.07 0.34
N ILE A 255 0.97 -0.16 0.83
CA ILE A 255 2.28 0.12 0.23
C ILE A 255 3.28 -0.88 0.78
N ARG A 256 3.96 -1.60 -0.12
CA ARG A 256 5.09 -2.45 0.26
C ARG A 256 6.17 -2.44 -0.83
N PRO A 257 7.44 -2.53 -0.45
CA PRO A 257 8.53 -2.72 -1.40
C PRO A 257 8.38 -4.04 -2.17
N LEU A 258 8.70 -4.05 -3.47
CA LEU A 258 8.51 -5.20 -4.39
C LEU A 258 9.05 -6.55 -3.88
N ASN A 259 10.07 -6.54 -3.01
CA ASN A 259 10.70 -7.74 -2.47
C ASN A 259 10.44 -7.94 -0.96
N ALA A 260 9.63 -7.10 -0.33
CA ALA A 260 9.32 -7.25 1.09
C ALA A 260 8.21 -8.30 1.28
N LYS A 261 8.40 -9.17 2.28
CA LYS A 261 7.35 -10.12 2.69
C LYS A 261 6.21 -9.40 3.41
N ASN A 262 6.53 -8.33 4.14
CA ASN A 262 5.60 -7.59 4.96
C ASN A 262 5.29 -6.24 4.31
N GLN A 263 4.07 -5.78 4.49
CA GLN A 263 3.64 -4.41 4.18
C GLN A 263 4.27 -3.42 5.18
N LEU A 264 4.32 -2.16 4.80
CA LEU A 264 4.68 -1.09 5.72
C LEU A 264 3.47 -0.80 6.58
N GLU A 265 3.62 -0.99 7.89
CA GLU A 265 2.54 -0.78 8.84
C GLU A 265 2.03 0.67 8.78
N GLY A 266 0.73 0.82 8.71
CA GLY A 266 0.09 2.13 8.61
C GLY A 266 0.17 2.83 7.25
N GLU A 267 0.83 2.28 6.23
CA GLU A 267 0.95 2.86 4.89
C GLU A 267 -0.04 2.23 3.91
N ASN A 268 -1.16 2.94 3.70
CA ASN A 268 -2.25 2.47 2.84
C ASN A 268 -2.75 3.60 1.93
N LEU A 269 -2.87 3.32 0.62
CA LEU A 269 -3.29 4.30 -0.39
C LEU A 269 -4.72 4.81 -0.18
N THR A 270 -5.58 4.04 0.49
CA THR A 270 -6.95 4.45 0.78
C THR A 270 -7.03 5.67 1.70
N LYS A 271 -5.99 5.92 2.52
CA LYS A 271 -5.87 7.17 3.29
C LYS A 271 -5.91 8.40 2.38
N LEU A 272 -5.24 8.32 1.24
CA LEU A 272 -5.22 9.41 0.25
C LEU A 272 -6.61 9.62 -0.37
N VAL A 273 -7.35 8.53 -0.62
CA VAL A 273 -8.73 8.62 -1.11
C VAL A 273 -9.60 9.35 -0.10
N VAL A 274 -9.52 9.01 1.18
CA VAL A 274 -10.30 9.66 2.25
C VAL A 274 -9.99 11.15 2.33
N GLU A 275 -8.72 11.53 2.37
CA GLU A 275 -8.33 12.95 2.43
C GLU A 275 -8.72 13.70 1.15
N PHE A 276 -8.63 13.04 0.00
CA PHE A 276 -9.11 13.61 -1.27
C PHE A 276 -10.63 13.86 -1.23
N LEU A 277 -11.40 12.87 -0.80
CA LEU A 277 -12.86 13.00 -0.67
C LEU A 277 -13.25 14.11 0.31
N LYS A 278 -12.62 14.19 1.49
CA LYS A 278 -12.82 15.27 2.45
C LYS A 278 -12.60 16.64 1.83
N LEU A 279 -11.47 16.80 1.11
CA LEU A 279 -11.14 18.06 0.46
C LEU A 279 -12.12 18.43 -0.64
N ARG A 280 -12.51 17.47 -1.49
CA ARG A 280 -13.40 17.69 -2.64
C ARG A 280 -14.86 17.91 -2.23
N LEU A 281 -15.30 17.28 -1.16
CA LEU A 281 -16.69 17.32 -0.68
C LEU A 281 -16.90 18.28 0.48
N LYS A 282 -15.89 19.05 0.90
CA LYS A 282 -15.94 19.96 2.05
C LYS A 282 -17.09 20.96 2.02
N ASP A 283 -17.49 21.41 0.83
CA ASP A 283 -18.54 22.39 0.63
C ASP A 283 -19.92 21.76 0.39
N CYS A 284 -20.01 20.40 0.40
CA CYS A 284 -21.25 19.65 0.26
C CYS A 284 -21.84 19.37 1.65
N THR A 285 -22.74 20.22 2.14
CA THR A 285 -23.23 20.23 3.53
C THR A 285 -23.92 18.93 3.97
N ASN A 286 -24.49 18.17 3.03
CA ASN A 286 -25.20 16.93 3.31
C ASN A 286 -24.35 15.67 3.06
N ILE A 287 -23.04 15.84 2.83
CA ILE A 287 -22.10 14.73 2.68
C ILE A 287 -21.06 14.83 3.79
N LYS A 288 -20.92 13.76 4.56
CA LYS A 288 -19.89 13.62 5.59
C LYS A 288 -18.95 12.51 5.22
N VAL A 289 -17.64 12.75 5.31
CA VAL A 289 -16.59 11.73 5.13
C VAL A 289 -15.96 11.45 6.49
N ASP A 290 -16.04 10.22 6.97
CA ASP A 290 -15.39 9.82 8.21
C ASP A 290 -13.87 9.66 8.01
N ASP A 291 -13.11 9.67 9.11
CA ASP A 291 -11.67 9.43 9.06
C ASP A 291 -11.35 7.99 8.62
N TYR A 292 -10.21 7.84 7.98
CA TYR A 292 -9.72 6.51 7.63
C TYR A 292 -9.43 5.67 8.88
N THR A 293 -9.85 4.43 8.84
CA THR A 293 -9.50 3.41 9.83
C THR A 293 -9.25 2.07 9.12
N GLU A 294 -8.42 1.20 9.69
CA GLU A 294 -8.21 -0.15 9.16
C GLU A 294 -9.46 -1.02 9.36
N VAL A 295 -10.13 -0.80 10.48
CA VAL A 295 -11.40 -1.40 10.85
C VAL A 295 -12.31 -0.29 11.35
N ALA A 296 -13.54 -0.23 10.91
CA ALA A 296 -14.52 0.76 11.34
C ALA A 296 -15.69 0.10 12.06
N VAL A 297 -16.18 0.72 13.12
CA VAL A 297 -17.46 0.35 13.72
C VAL A 297 -18.41 1.54 13.63
N LYS A 298 -19.58 1.32 13.08
CA LYS A 298 -20.62 2.33 12.88
C LYS A 298 -21.94 1.85 13.48
N THR A 299 -22.56 2.69 14.28
CA THR A 299 -23.93 2.43 14.73
C THR A 299 -24.91 2.99 13.70
N ILE A 300 -25.68 2.13 13.08
CA ILE A 300 -26.76 2.45 12.14
C ILE A 300 -28.07 2.02 12.77
N ARG A 301 -28.92 2.98 13.16
CA ARG A 301 -30.23 2.72 13.79
C ARG A 301 -30.15 1.63 14.87
N ASN A 302 -29.33 1.82 15.90
CA ASN A 302 -29.11 0.90 17.02
C ASN A 302 -28.34 -0.39 16.65
N VAL A 303 -28.05 -0.66 15.39
CA VAL A 303 -27.27 -1.82 14.95
C VAL A 303 -25.79 -1.42 14.83
N ASN A 304 -24.92 -2.06 15.59
CA ASN A 304 -23.48 -1.85 15.49
C ASN A 304 -22.91 -2.73 14.36
N ILE A 305 -22.47 -2.07 13.30
CA ILE A 305 -21.91 -2.72 12.13
C ILE A 305 -20.41 -2.48 12.11
N MET A 306 -19.66 -3.55 12.02
CA MET A 306 -18.22 -3.53 11.87
C MET A 306 -17.87 -3.72 10.40
N PHE A 307 -17.00 -2.87 9.89
CA PHE A 307 -16.46 -2.96 8.54
C PHE A 307 -15.00 -3.36 8.61
N GLU A 308 -14.63 -4.40 7.90
CA GLU A 308 -13.26 -4.82 7.69
C GLU A 308 -13.07 -5.31 6.24
N HIS A 309 -11.82 -5.46 5.78
CA HIS A 309 -11.62 -5.94 4.41
C HIS A 309 -11.90 -7.43 4.26
N GLY A 310 -11.67 -8.25 5.29
CA GLY A 310 -12.02 -9.67 5.31
C GLY A 310 -10.89 -10.60 4.87
N GLU A 311 -9.64 -10.22 5.13
CA GLU A 311 -8.47 -11.10 4.92
C GLU A 311 -8.52 -12.34 5.81
N ASP A 312 -9.13 -12.23 6.98
CA ASP A 312 -9.35 -13.34 7.89
C ASP A 312 -10.42 -14.30 7.35
N LYS A 313 -10.12 -15.58 7.42
CA LYS A 313 -11.03 -16.62 6.94
C LYS A 313 -12.21 -16.86 7.88
N ASP A 314 -11.97 -16.68 9.17
CA ASP A 314 -12.92 -16.93 10.27
C ASP A 314 -13.40 -15.61 10.86
N LEU A 315 -14.39 -14.99 10.21
CA LEU A 315 -14.98 -13.73 10.66
C LEU A 315 -15.79 -13.84 11.94
N GLU A 316 -16.21 -15.03 12.35
CA GLU A 316 -16.91 -15.24 13.62
C GLU A 316 -15.94 -15.08 14.80
N THR A 317 -14.77 -15.71 14.69
CA THR A 317 -13.67 -15.50 15.65
C THR A 317 -13.21 -14.04 15.66
N THR A 318 -13.11 -13.41 14.49
CA THR A 318 -12.77 -12.00 14.34
C THR A 318 -13.77 -11.10 15.03
N MET A 319 -15.08 -11.35 14.87
CA MET A 319 -16.14 -10.62 15.57
C MET A 319 -15.95 -10.68 17.09
N SER A 320 -15.80 -11.88 17.63
CA SER A 320 -15.62 -12.08 19.07
C SER A 320 -14.33 -11.43 19.60
N TYR A 321 -13.25 -11.46 18.82
CA TYR A 321 -11.99 -10.80 19.14
C TYR A 321 -12.16 -9.29 19.27
N PHE A 322 -12.81 -8.64 18.32
CA PHE A 322 -13.01 -7.19 18.35
C PHE A 322 -14.01 -6.75 19.39
N GLU A 323 -15.06 -7.54 19.65
CA GLU A 323 -15.98 -7.29 20.76
C GLU A 323 -15.24 -7.22 22.10
N ASN A 324 -14.30 -8.16 22.32
CA ASN A 324 -13.49 -8.20 23.54
C ASN A 324 -12.43 -7.07 23.56
N LEU A 325 -11.78 -6.78 22.43
CA LEU A 325 -10.71 -5.79 22.36
C LEU A 325 -11.23 -4.37 22.59
N TYR A 326 -12.34 -4.03 21.94
CA TYR A 326 -12.89 -2.67 21.97
C TYR A 326 -14.04 -2.51 22.96
N ASN A 327 -14.44 -3.57 23.66
CA ASN A 327 -15.58 -3.58 24.58
C ASN A 327 -16.86 -3.03 23.94
N VAL A 328 -17.16 -3.49 22.73
CA VAL A 328 -18.35 -3.13 21.95
C VAL A 328 -19.11 -4.39 21.56
N THR A 329 -20.43 -4.29 21.46
CA THR A 329 -21.24 -5.37 20.86
C THR A 329 -21.30 -5.14 19.36
N VAL A 330 -20.95 -6.15 18.56
CA VAL A 330 -21.05 -6.13 17.10
C VAL A 330 -22.25 -6.96 16.68
N ASN A 331 -23.21 -6.34 15.98
CA ASN A 331 -24.39 -7.03 15.48
C ASN A 331 -24.16 -7.62 14.07
N GLU A 332 -23.36 -6.94 13.27
CA GLU A 332 -23.02 -7.41 11.94
C GLU A 332 -21.57 -7.06 11.58
N ILE A 333 -20.85 -8.01 10.96
CA ILE A 333 -19.60 -7.73 10.24
C ILE A 333 -19.89 -7.68 8.76
N ILE A 334 -19.38 -6.64 8.09
CA ILE A 334 -19.39 -6.50 6.63
C ILE A 334 -17.95 -6.52 6.12
N ALA A 335 -17.67 -7.46 5.21
CA ALA A 335 -16.32 -7.71 4.70
C ALA A 335 -16.31 -7.94 3.18
N GLY A 336 -15.25 -7.46 2.49
CA GLY A 336 -14.98 -7.70 1.07
C GLY A 336 -14.09 -8.90 0.80
N HIS A 337 -13.01 -8.69 0.04
CA HIS A 337 -11.84 -9.56 -0.20
C HIS A 337 -12.12 -10.86 -0.99
N LEU A 338 -13.16 -11.59 -0.67
CA LEU A 338 -13.44 -12.88 -1.34
C LEU A 338 -14.20 -12.74 -2.67
N HIS A 339 -14.54 -11.52 -3.07
CA HIS A 339 -15.29 -11.19 -4.31
C HIS A 339 -16.62 -11.95 -4.45
N ARG A 340 -17.13 -12.54 -3.39
CA ARG A 340 -18.31 -13.40 -3.41
C ARG A 340 -19.33 -12.94 -2.36
N PRO A 341 -20.54 -12.55 -2.77
CA PRO A 341 -21.59 -12.21 -1.82
C PRO A 341 -22.05 -13.43 -1.02
N GLU A 342 -22.11 -13.30 0.29
CA GLU A 342 -22.55 -14.34 1.21
C GLU A 342 -23.03 -13.69 2.51
N THR A 343 -24.12 -14.16 3.09
CA THR A 343 -24.58 -13.75 4.41
C THR A 343 -24.80 -14.98 5.26
N LEU A 344 -24.21 -14.99 6.46
CA LEU A 344 -24.29 -16.06 7.44
C LEU A 344 -24.83 -15.51 8.75
N THR A 345 -25.88 -16.12 9.30
CA THR A 345 -26.37 -15.83 10.66
C THR A 345 -25.55 -16.63 11.65
N VAL A 346 -24.94 -15.98 12.62
CA VAL A 346 -24.07 -16.58 13.67
C VAL A 346 -24.64 -16.46 15.08
N GLY A 347 -25.75 -15.74 15.24
CA GLY A 347 -26.38 -15.57 16.53
C GLY A 347 -27.62 -14.69 16.48
N ILE A 348 -28.09 -14.29 17.64
CA ILE A 348 -29.24 -13.39 17.82
C ILE A 348 -28.76 -12.20 18.64
N SER A 349 -29.21 -10.99 18.29
CA SER A 349 -29.01 -9.77 19.05
C SER A 349 -30.36 -9.16 19.43
N GLU A 350 -30.32 -8.07 20.19
CA GLU A 350 -31.52 -7.32 20.57
C GLU A 350 -32.26 -6.75 19.34
N PHE A 351 -31.53 -6.43 18.27
CA PHE A 351 -32.06 -5.80 17.06
C PHE A 351 -32.10 -6.76 15.86
N GLY A 352 -32.29 -8.04 16.10
CA GLY A 352 -32.39 -9.08 15.04
C GLY A 352 -31.22 -10.05 15.04
N ASP A 353 -30.97 -10.65 13.89
CA ASP A 353 -29.91 -11.63 13.71
C ASP A 353 -28.52 -11.00 13.80
N LYS A 354 -27.61 -11.70 14.47
CA LYS A 354 -26.18 -11.41 14.43
C LYS A 354 -25.59 -12.02 13.18
N GLN A 355 -25.01 -11.21 12.28
CA GLN A 355 -24.68 -11.66 10.93
C GLN A 355 -23.26 -11.34 10.52
N ILE A 356 -22.74 -12.18 9.62
CA ILE A 356 -21.54 -11.96 8.84
C ILE A 356 -21.94 -11.82 7.38
N THR A 357 -21.72 -10.66 6.80
CA THR A 357 -22.05 -10.35 5.41
C THR A 357 -20.76 -10.12 4.62
N ARG A 358 -20.50 -10.98 3.64
CA ARG A 358 -19.45 -10.75 2.64
C ARG A 358 -20.03 -10.06 1.43
N VAL A 359 -19.36 -8.98 1.02
CA VAL A 359 -19.77 -8.16 -0.13
C VAL A 359 -19.13 -8.74 -1.40
N GLY A 360 -19.83 -8.68 -2.51
CA GLY A 360 -19.24 -8.99 -3.82
C GLY A 360 -18.31 -7.87 -4.29
N SER A 361 -17.57 -8.13 -5.36
CA SER A 361 -16.62 -7.18 -5.92
C SER A 361 -17.21 -6.35 -7.06
N ILE A 362 -16.78 -5.10 -7.17
CA ILE A 362 -17.10 -4.25 -8.34
C ILE A 362 -16.38 -4.78 -9.59
N CYS A 363 -15.18 -5.32 -9.45
CA CYS A 363 -14.40 -5.85 -10.58
C CYS A 363 -14.94 -7.21 -11.11
N GLY A 364 -15.67 -7.98 -10.29
CA GLY A 364 -16.15 -9.32 -10.66
C GLY A 364 -15.03 -10.37 -10.69
N ILE A 365 -15.23 -11.44 -11.48
CA ILE A 365 -14.18 -12.47 -11.61
C ILE A 365 -12.93 -11.90 -12.28
N ASP A 366 -11.80 -12.03 -11.60
CA ASP A 366 -10.48 -11.63 -12.07
C ASP A 366 -9.60 -12.85 -12.41
N PRO A 367 -8.39 -12.69 -13.00
CA PRO A 367 -7.49 -13.79 -13.32
C PRO A 367 -7.06 -14.63 -12.11
N HIS A 368 -6.97 -14.03 -10.91
CA HIS A 368 -6.63 -14.74 -9.68
C HIS A 368 -7.79 -15.62 -9.24
N ALA A 369 -9.01 -15.09 -9.19
CA ALA A 369 -10.22 -15.81 -8.84
C ALA A 369 -10.45 -17.02 -9.78
N LYS A 370 -10.25 -16.82 -11.09
CA LYS A 370 -10.29 -17.93 -12.07
C LYS A 370 -9.27 -19.03 -11.75
N LYS A 371 -8.03 -18.66 -11.40
CA LYS A 371 -6.96 -19.61 -11.06
C LYS A 371 -7.30 -20.46 -9.83
N ILE A 372 -7.89 -19.84 -8.80
CA ILE A 372 -8.30 -20.54 -7.56
C ILE A 372 -9.70 -21.15 -7.65
N ARG A 373 -10.32 -21.14 -8.85
CA ARG A 373 -11.63 -21.71 -9.16
C ARG A 373 -12.78 -21.10 -8.35
N LYS A 374 -12.68 -19.80 -8.06
CA LYS A 374 -13.74 -19.00 -7.44
C LYS A 374 -14.27 -18.01 -8.47
N SER A 375 -15.57 -17.83 -8.53
CA SER A 375 -16.17 -16.86 -9.43
C SER A 375 -17.47 -16.33 -8.87
N ALA A 376 -17.67 -15.02 -9.03
CA ALA A 376 -18.94 -14.38 -8.78
C ALA A 376 -19.13 -13.26 -9.81
N ARG A 377 -20.38 -12.92 -10.07
CA ARG A 377 -20.73 -11.76 -10.88
C ARG A 377 -20.35 -10.50 -10.11
N PRO A 378 -19.94 -9.41 -10.80
CA PRO A 378 -19.76 -8.12 -10.13
C PRO A 378 -21.03 -7.72 -9.42
N SER A 379 -20.90 -7.22 -8.20
CA SER A 379 -22.05 -6.82 -7.40
C SER A 379 -21.68 -5.89 -6.25
N ALA A 380 -22.68 -5.13 -5.80
CA ALA A 380 -22.64 -4.31 -4.59
C ALA A 380 -23.72 -4.78 -3.61
N TYR A 381 -23.51 -4.61 -2.33
CA TYR A 381 -24.50 -4.96 -1.30
C TYR A 381 -25.23 -3.71 -0.84
N PHE A 382 -26.55 -3.82 -0.69
CA PHE A 382 -27.40 -2.77 -0.18
C PHE A 382 -28.32 -3.31 0.89
N ALA A 383 -28.49 -2.58 1.99
CA ALA A 383 -29.40 -2.96 3.07
C ALA A 383 -30.08 -1.73 3.67
N ILE A 384 -31.24 -1.95 4.29
CA ILE A 384 -31.99 -0.94 5.03
C ILE A 384 -32.10 -1.38 6.48
N TYR A 385 -31.76 -0.48 7.38
CA TYR A 385 -31.84 -0.68 8.83
C TYR A 385 -32.90 0.26 9.41
N ASP A 386 -33.78 -0.28 10.21
CA ASP A 386 -34.82 0.41 10.95
C ASP A 386 -34.47 0.51 12.42
N GLU A 387 -34.91 1.55 13.08
CA GLU A 387 -34.57 1.82 14.50
C GLU A 387 -35.07 0.70 15.47
N ASN A 388 -36.23 0.09 15.17
CA ASN A 388 -36.87 -0.89 16.04
C ASN A 388 -36.60 -2.35 15.62
N ASN A 389 -36.40 -2.57 14.31
CA ASN A 389 -36.39 -3.90 13.73
C ASN A 389 -35.01 -4.34 13.22
N GLY A 390 -33.99 -3.49 13.36
CA GLY A 390 -32.66 -3.77 12.82
C GLY A 390 -32.64 -3.82 11.29
N LYS A 391 -31.98 -4.81 10.68
CA LYS A 391 -31.93 -4.96 9.22
C LYS A 391 -33.25 -5.50 8.69
N THR A 392 -34.01 -4.67 7.98
CA THR A 392 -35.35 -5.00 7.46
C THR A 392 -35.33 -5.43 6.00
N TRP A 393 -34.33 -5.01 5.23
CA TRP A 393 -34.25 -5.33 3.81
C TRP A 393 -32.78 -5.43 3.38
N SER A 394 -32.47 -6.31 2.43
CA SER A 394 -31.15 -6.36 1.84
C SER A 394 -31.15 -7.00 0.46
N ARG A 395 -30.23 -6.59 -0.39
CA ARG A 395 -30.09 -7.06 -1.77
C ARG A 395 -28.64 -6.96 -2.25
N ASN A 396 -28.24 -7.90 -3.11
CA ASN A 396 -27.05 -7.76 -3.93
C ASN A 396 -27.46 -7.23 -5.31
N TYR A 397 -26.99 -6.04 -5.68
CA TYR A 397 -27.12 -5.51 -7.03
C TYR A 397 -26.02 -6.09 -7.91
N TYR A 398 -26.38 -6.93 -8.87
CA TYR A 398 -25.46 -7.46 -9.86
C TYR A 398 -25.28 -6.46 -11.01
N LEU A 399 -23.99 -6.29 -11.44
CA LEU A 399 -23.55 -5.22 -12.33
C LEU A 399 -22.95 -5.76 -13.64
#